data_c32f1316e4218f29c5857dcbe1399608
#
_entry.id   c32f1316e4218f29c5857dcbe1399608
#
_cell.length_a   1.000
_cell.length_b   1.000
_cell.length_c   1.000
_cell.angle_alpha   90.00
_cell.angle_beta   90.00
_cell.angle_gamma   90.00
#
_symmetry.space_group_name_H-M   'P 1'
#
loop_
_entity.id
_entity.type
_entity.pdbx_description
1 polymer ?
#
loop_
_entity_poly.entity_id
_entity_poly.type
_entity_poly.pdbx_seq_one_letter_code
_entity_poly.pdbx_strand_id
1 'polypeptide(L)'
;MYLKNIKIGNLELKNNIFLAPMAGITDKPFRILCKEMGVGLATTEMVSTKAIFYNDNKTKKLYNSEGEEGPISIQLFGSDIEAIKYATQEIDKIADIIDFNMGCPAPKIVKNGDGSNLLLHLDLLEKIVKAIRENTSKPITFKIRKGWDENSIVAEEAAKIIERAGGDAIVIHGRTRKEFYSGKADWDIIKKVKESVKIPVIGNGDILDEETALKMFKETNVDGIMIGRAAFGNPWIFREIIYFLENGKKLEKPTLDERYNTMVSHINMEIEERGEEVAIKEMRKQLSWYIKNLKDASNMRDKINKIVSKEELLKEIKDYFEYIKSNWIKWKKNSVILFFFIWEIIFGNENFCSR
;
A
#
# COMPACT_ATOMS: atom_id res chain seq x y z
N MET A 1 4.08 -11.21 -20.74
CA MET A 1 4.08 -9.85 -20.14
C MET A 1 3.43 -9.97 -18.77
N TYR A 2 4.06 -9.46 -17.70
CA TYR A 2 3.55 -9.59 -16.33
C TYR A 2 2.52 -8.51 -15.97
N LEU A 3 2.67 -7.30 -16.53
CA LEU A 3 1.66 -6.26 -16.44
C LEU A 3 0.53 -6.57 -17.42
N LYS A 4 -0.70 -6.64 -16.93
CA LYS A 4 -1.89 -6.96 -17.73
C LYS A 4 -3.15 -6.43 -17.05
N ASN A 5 -4.21 -6.22 -17.81
CA ASN A 5 -5.52 -6.05 -17.23
C ASN A 5 -5.87 -7.31 -16.42
N ILE A 6 -6.62 -7.13 -15.35
CA ILE A 6 -7.09 -8.24 -14.52
C ILE A 6 -8.60 -8.10 -14.31
N LYS A 7 -9.32 -9.22 -14.44
CA LYS A 7 -10.75 -9.29 -14.18
C LYS A 7 -11.00 -9.90 -12.80
N ILE A 8 -11.73 -9.20 -11.96
CA ILE A 8 -12.20 -9.69 -10.66
C ILE A 8 -13.73 -9.72 -10.70
N GLY A 9 -14.33 -10.91 -10.63
CA GLY A 9 -15.76 -11.08 -10.88
C GLY A 9 -16.17 -10.52 -12.25
N ASN A 10 -17.05 -9.54 -12.29
CA ASN A 10 -17.50 -8.85 -13.49
C ASN A 10 -16.76 -7.53 -13.79
N LEU A 11 -15.84 -7.08 -12.92
CA LEU A 11 -15.09 -5.84 -13.06
C LEU A 11 -13.71 -6.09 -13.69
N GLU A 12 -13.37 -5.30 -14.71
CA GLU A 12 -12.05 -5.29 -15.34
C GLU A 12 -11.24 -4.09 -14.81
N LEU A 13 -10.04 -4.36 -14.31
CA LEU A 13 -9.09 -3.36 -13.81
C LEU A 13 -8.01 -3.11 -14.86
N LYS A 14 -7.57 -1.85 -14.98
CA LYS A 14 -6.59 -1.38 -15.99
C LYS A 14 -5.21 -2.05 -15.87
N ASN A 15 -4.85 -2.53 -14.68
CA ASN A 15 -3.65 -3.34 -14.46
C ASN A 15 -3.78 -4.14 -13.15
N ASN A 16 -2.79 -4.99 -12.90
CA ASN A 16 -2.74 -5.95 -11.81
C ASN A 16 -1.77 -5.56 -10.67
N ILE A 17 -1.55 -4.25 -10.48
CA ILE A 17 -0.71 -3.69 -9.41
C ILE A 17 -1.61 -2.96 -8.41
N PHE A 18 -1.62 -3.39 -7.13
CA PHE A 18 -2.57 -2.93 -6.13
C PHE A 18 -1.89 -2.28 -4.92
N LEU A 19 -2.58 -1.31 -4.31
CA LEU A 19 -2.22 -0.74 -3.01
C LEU A 19 -2.91 -1.53 -1.89
N ALA A 20 -2.13 -1.96 -0.90
CA ALA A 20 -2.66 -2.67 0.26
C ALA A 20 -3.45 -1.75 1.21
N PRO A 21 -4.53 -2.24 1.81
CA PRO A 21 -5.22 -1.56 2.91
C PRO A 21 -4.30 -1.46 4.14
N MET A 22 -4.09 -0.24 4.66
CA MET A 22 -3.18 0.01 5.78
C MET A 22 -3.74 1.10 6.69
N ALA A 23 -4.12 0.73 7.91
CA ALA A 23 -4.71 1.64 8.89
C ALA A 23 -3.81 2.85 9.22
N GLY A 24 -4.35 4.05 9.12
CA GLY A 24 -3.66 5.33 9.28
C GLY A 24 -2.69 5.66 8.14
N ILE A 25 -2.90 5.08 6.95
CA ILE A 25 -2.03 5.25 5.77
C ILE A 25 -2.83 5.39 4.48
N THR A 26 -3.76 4.46 4.23
CA THR A 26 -4.52 4.42 2.98
C THR A 26 -5.84 5.16 3.10
N ASP A 27 -5.75 6.37 3.70
CA ASP A 27 -6.78 7.38 3.65
C ASP A 27 -7.06 7.82 2.20
N LYS A 28 -8.15 8.57 2.00
CA LYS A 28 -8.54 8.99 0.67
C LYS A 28 -7.46 9.82 -0.06
N PRO A 29 -6.82 10.83 0.57
CA PRO A 29 -5.73 11.57 -0.05
C PRO A 29 -4.60 10.70 -0.56
N PHE A 30 -4.14 9.74 0.24
CA PHE A 30 -3.06 8.85 -0.18
C PHE A 30 -3.47 7.90 -1.31
N ARG A 31 -4.71 7.39 -1.30
CA ARG A 31 -5.23 6.57 -2.40
C ARG A 31 -5.29 7.34 -3.71
N ILE A 32 -5.72 8.61 -3.68
CA ILE A 32 -5.73 9.50 -4.86
C ILE A 32 -4.33 9.64 -5.42
N LEU A 33 -3.34 9.97 -4.60
CA LEU A 33 -1.93 10.06 -5.04
C LEU A 33 -1.41 8.75 -5.66
N CYS A 34 -1.78 7.59 -5.09
CA CYS A 34 -1.39 6.30 -5.67
C CYS A 34 -2.10 6.03 -7.01
N LYS A 35 -3.37 6.47 -7.17
CA LYS A 35 -4.11 6.36 -8.44
C LYS A 35 -3.50 7.24 -9.54
N GLU A 36 -3.05 8.44 -9.21
CA GLU A 36 -2.29 9.32 -10.10
C GLU A 36 -0.97 8.66 -10.56
N MET A 37 -0.37 7.81 -9.72
CA MET A 37 0.82 7.01 -10.05
C MET A 37 0.48 5.71 -10.79
N GLY A 38 -0.77 5.50 -11.19
CA GLY A 38 -1.18 4.43 -12.08
C GLY A 38 -1.58 3.11 -11.41
N VAL A 39 -1.70 3.05 -10.07
CA VAL A 39 -2.17 1.83 -9.39
C VAL A 39 -3.50 1.32 -9.97
N GLY A 40 -3.63 0.01 -10.18
CA GLY A 40 -4.82 -0.59 -10.76
C GLY A 40 -6.00 -0.64 -9.80
N LEU A 41 -5.72 -0.83 -8.51
CA LEU A 41 -6.72 -0.82 -7.43
C LEU A 41 -6.10 -0.31 -6.13
N ALA A 42 -6.77 0.63 -5.48
CA ALA A 42 -6.46 1.07 -4.13
C ALA A 42 -7.62 0.70 -3.20
N THR A 43 -7.31 0.01 -2.09
CA THR A 43 -8.30 -0.42 -1.10
C THR A 43 -8.27 0.52 0.10
N THR A 44 -9.45 0.88 0.63
CA THR A 44 -9.57 1.75 1.81
C THR A 44 -8.90 1.14 3.04
N GLU A 45 -8.77 1.92 4.10
CA GLU A 45 -8.53 1.37 5.43
C GLU A 45 -9.65 0.38 5.81
N MET A 46 -9.34 -0.55 6.73
CA MET A 46 -10.34 -1.54 7.15
C MET A 46 -11.43 -0.92 8.03
N VAL A 47 -12.67 -1.21 7.72
CA VAL A 47 -13.89 -0.66 8.33
C VAL A 47 -14.60 -1.73 9.13
N SER A 48 -14.94 -1.44 10.39
CA SER A 48 -15.65 -2.38 11.26
C SER A 48 -17.10 -2.55 10.83
N THR A 49 -17.52 -3.79 10.55
CA THR A 49 -18.91 -4.11 10.23
C THR A 49 -19.86 -3.77 11.39
N LYS A 50 -19.44 -4.00 12.65
CA LYS A 50 -20.21 -3.59 13.84
C LYS A 50 -20.34 -2.08 13.96
N ALA A 51 -19.30 -1.31 13.62
CA ALA A 51 -19.38 0.14 13.66
C ALA A 51 -20.37 0.69 12.61
N ILE A 52 -20.43 0.08 11.41
CA ILE A 52 -21.45 0.40 10.41
C ILE A 52 -22.84 0.02 10.93
N PHE A 53 -23.00 -1.19 11.48
CA PHE A 53 -24.25 -1.69 12.02
C PHE A 53 -24.84 -0.79 13.10
N TYR A 54 -23.99 -0.25 13.97
CA TYR A 54 -24.39 0.70 15.03
C TYR A 54 -24.35 2.17 14.59
N ASN A 55 -24.18 2.43 13.27
CA ASN A 55 -24.21 3.77 12.67
C ASN A 55 -23.20 4.77 13.28
N ASP A 56 -21.98 4.30 13.57
CA ASP A 56 -20.91 5.17 14.07
C ASP A 56 -20.45 6.18 13.00
N ASN A 57 -20.70 7.46 13.26
CA ASN A 57 -20.38 8.54 12.32
C ASN A 57 -18.87 8.70 12.05
N LYS A 58 -18.01 8.32 12.98
CA LYS A 58 -16.55 8.36 12.78
C LYS A 58 -16.10 7.34 11.74
N THR A 59 -16.78 6.20 11.70
CA THR A 59 -16.50 5.12 10.76
C THR A 59 -16.81 5.52 9.32
N LYS A 60 -17.82 6.37 9.08
CA LYS A 60 -18.19 6.85 7.73
C LYS A 60 -17.03 7.55 7.01
N LYS A 61 -16.16 8.24 7.76
CA LYS A 61 -14.98 8.92 7.20
C LYS A 61 -13.95 7.95 6.63
N LEU A 62 -13.87 6.71 7.13
CA LEU A 62 -12.89 5.72 6.69
C LEU A 62 -13.19 5.15 5.29
N TYR A 63 -14.46 5.17 4.88
CA TYR A 63 -14.89 4.68 3.58
C TYR A 63 -15.49 5.77 2.67
N ASN A 64 -15.31 7.05 3.06
CA ASN A 64 -15.65 8.16 2.18
C ASN A 64 -14.79 8.10 0.91
N SER A 65 -15.45 8.02 -0.24
CA SER A 65 -14.84 8.00 -1.57
C SER A 65 -15.36 9.11 -2.48
N GLU A 66 -16.08 10.09 -1.93
CA GLU A 66 -16.58 11.23 -2.69
C GLU A 66 -15.40 11.99 -3.33
N GLY A 67 -15.48 12.20 -4.66
CA GLY A 67 -14.42 12.83 -5.44
C GLY A 67 -13.19 11.93 -5.73
N GLU A 68 -13.19 10.68 -5.29
CA GLU A 68 -12.15 9.70 -5.64
C GLU A 68 -12.54 8.98 -6.95
N GLU A 69 -11.66 8.96 -7.94
CA GLU A 69 -11.86 8.24 -9.18
C GLU A 69 -11.94 6.71 -8.94
N GLY A 70 -12.92 6.05 -9.52
CA GLY A 70 -13.07 4.59 -9.43
C GLY A 70 -11.95 3.80 -10.13
N PRO A 71 -11.89 2.48 -9.90
CA PRO A 71 -12.77 1.69 -9.05
C PRO A 71 -12.49 1.89 -7.55
N ILE A 72 -13.57 1.83 -6.76
CA ILE A 72 -13.54 1.99 -5.30
C ILE A 72 -13.60 0.62 -4.63
N SER A 73 -12.55 0.25 -3.91
CA SER A 73 -12.49 -0.96 -3.09
C SER A 73 -12.56 -0.60 -1.62
N ILE A 74 -13.60 -1.07 -0.93
CA ILE A 74 -13.81 -0.82 0.50
C ILE A 74 -13.55 -2.11 1.28
N GLN A 75 -12.62 -2.05 2.26
CA GLN A 75 -12.30 -3.21 3.08
C GLN A 75 -13.13 -3.23 4.37
N LEU A 76 -13.91 -4.28 4.54
CA LEU A 76 -14.64 -4.60 5.78
C LEU A 76 -13.85 -5.55 6.67
N PHE A 77 -14.12 -5.54 7.99
CA PHE A 77 -13.69 -6.56 8.91
C PHE A 77 -14.72 -6.80 10.02
N GLY A 78 -14.80 -8.03 10.51
CA GLY A 78 -15.72 -8.44 11.57
C GLY A 78 -15.86 -9.96 11.64
N SER A 79 -16.61 -10.46 12.64
CA SER A 79 -16.92 -11.88 12.83
C SER A 79 -18.40 -12.13 13.11
N ASP A 80 -19.19 -11.06 13.25
CA ASP A 80 -20.63 -11.12 13.50
C ASP A 80 -21.39 -11.14 12.16
N ILE A 81 -22.07 -12.22 11.86
CA ILE A 81 -22.72 -12.47 10.57
C ILE A 81 -23.80 -11.42 10.25
N GLU A 82 -24.62 -11.03 11.24
CA GLU A 82 -25.70 -10.05 10.98
C GLU A 82 -25.14 -8.65 10.74
N ALA A 83 -24.09 -8.26 11.48
CA ALA A 83 -23.38 -7.01 11.22
C ALA A 83 -22.68 -7.02 9.86
N ILE A 84 -22.16 -8.18 9.42
CA ILE A 84 -21.52 -8.34 8.09
C ILE A 84 -22.55 -8.18 6.98
N LYS A 85 -23.70 -8.85 7.06
CA LYS A 85 -24.78 -8.71 6.07
C LYS A 85 -25.20 -7.25 5.92
N TYR A 86 -25.51 -6.60 7.03
CA TYR A 86 -25.91 -5.19 7.04
C TYR A 86 -24.84 -4.28 6.44
N ALA A 87 -23.59 -4.43 6.89
CA ALA A 87 -22.48 -3.62 6.38
C ALA A 87 -22.24 -3.85 4.88
N THR A 88 -22.37 -5.08 4.40
CA THR A 88 -22.26 -5.41 2.98
C THR A 88 -23.31 -4.64 2.16
N GLN A 89 -24.58 -4.63 2.59
CA GLN A 89 -25.66 -3.91 1.92
C GLN A 89 -25.44 -2.37 1.90
N GLU A 90 -24.88 -1.83 2.99
CA GLU A 90 -24.58 -0.39 3.05
C GLU A 90 -23.41 -0.01 2.10
N ILE A 91 -22.36 -0.83 2.10
CA ILE A 91 -21.17 -0.59 1.25
C ILE A 91 -21.45 -0.90 -0.23
N ASP A 92 -22.34 -1.83 -0.53
CA ASP A 92 -22.76 -2.15 -1.91
C ASP A 92 -23.25 -0.92 -2.68
N LYS A 93 -23.80 0.08 -1.99
CA LYS A 93 -24.31 1.31 -2.60
C LYS A 93 -23.21 2.20 -3.19
N ILE A 94 -21.97 2.09 -2.70
CA ILE A 94 -20.87 3.02 -2.98
C ILE A 94 -19.59 2.37 -3.49
N ALA A 95 -19.31 1.11 -3.12
CA ALA A 95 -18.12 0.40 -3.56
C ALA A 95 -18.30 -0.24 -4.94
N ASP A 96 -17.21 -0.38 -5.70
CA ASP A 96 -17.15 -1.23 -6.90
C ASP A 96 -16.70 -2.64 -6.55
N ILE A 97 -15.88 -2.77 -5.50
CA ILE A 97 -15.39 -4.04 -4.94
C ILE A 97 -15.58 -3.99 -3.41
N ILE A 98 -16.10 -5.06 -2.85
CA ILE A 98 -16.12 -5.27 -1.39
C ILE A 98 -14.95 -6.19 -1.03
N ASP A 99 -13.97 -5.67 -0.30
CA ASP A 99 -12.86 -6.45 0.21
C ASP A 99 -13.09 -6.83 1.67
N PHE A 100 -12.67 -8.02 2.08
CA PHE A 100 -12.85 -8.47 3.46
C PHE A 100 -11.54 -8.90 4.10
N ASN A 101 -11.25 -8.34 5.28
CA ASN A 101 -10.01 -8.56 6.02
C ASN A 101 -10.08 -9.82 6.88
N MET A 102 -9.27 -10.82 6.52
CA MET A 102 -9.03 -12.04 7.31
C MET A 102 -7.54 -12.19 7.67
N GLY A 103 -6.78 -11.08 7.66
CA GLY A 103 -5.33 -11.11 7.81
C GLY A 103 -4.75 -10.11 8.82
N CYS A 104 -5.54 -9.22 9.41
CA CYS A 104 -5.04 -8.23 10.38
C CYS A 104 -4.49 -8.94 11.62
N PRO A 105 -3.19 -8.71 11.99
CA PRO A 105 -2.57 -9.38 13.13
C PRO A 105 -2.72 -8.61 14.45
N ALA A 106 -3.31 -7.40 14.42
CA ALA A 106 -3.35 -6.49 15.56
C ALA A 106 -4.04 -7.11 16.78
N PRO A 107 -3.45 -7.04 17.98
CA PRO A 107 -3.99 -7.70 19.17
C PRO A 107 -5.44 -7.33 19.48
N LYS A 108 -5.81 -6.04 19.32
CA LYS A 108 -7.18 -5.56 19.55
C LYS A 108 -8.19 -6.20 18.58
N ILE A 109 -7.81 -6.43 17.34
CA ILE A 109 -8.66 -7.03 16.31
C ILE A 109 -8.83 -8.53 16.58
N VAL A 110 -7.73 -9.26 16.72
CA VAL A 110 -7.78 -10.71 16.90
C VAL A 110 -8.41 -11.14 18.22
N LYS A 111 -8.33 -10.31 19.28
CA LYS A 111 -9.00 -10.57 20.57
C LYS A 111 -10.52 -10.60 20.42
N ASN A 112 -11.07 -9.86 19.46
CA ASN A 112 -12.50 -9.83 19.17
C ASN A 112 -12.99 -10.96 18.24
N GLY A 113 -12.10 -11.87 17.84
CA GLY A 113 -12.42 -12.93 16.87
C GLY A 113 -12.28 -12.51 15.41
N ASP A 114 -11.79 -11.29 15.13
CA ASP A 114 -11.72 -10.70 13.79
C ASP A 114 -10.33 -10.87 13.14
N GLY A 115 -10.22 -10.48 11.89
CA GLY A 115 -8.96 -10.46 11.15
C GLY A 115 -8.32 -11.85 11.06
N SER A 116 -7.03 -11.98 11.41
CA SER A 116 -6.30 -13.27 11.33
C SER A 116 -6.87 -14.36 12.25
N ASN A 117 -7.69 -14.02 13.25
CA ASN A 117 -8.33 -15.03 14.10
C ASN A 117 -9.26 -15.94 13.29
N LEU A 118 -9.87 -15.43 12.22
CA LEU A 118 -10.74 -16.21 11.34
C LEU A 118 -10.03 -17.41 10.68
N LEU A 119 -8.70 -17.36 10.56
CA LEU A 119 -7.90 -18.48 10.04
C LEU A 119 -7.81 -19.69 11.01
N LEU A 120 -8.23 -19.52 12.26
CA LEU A 120 -8.40 -20.61 13.23
C LEU A 120 -9.80 -21.22 13.19
N HIS A 121 -10.76 -20.60 12.43
CA HIS A 121 -12.18 -20.95 12.42
C HIS A 121 -12.70 -20.98 10.98
N LEU A 122 -12.25 -21.96 10.20
CA LEU A 122 -12.56 -22.05 8.76
C LEU A 122 -14.05 -22.24 8.46
N ASP A 123 -14.80 -22.83 9.37
CA ASP A 123 -16.26 -22.93 9.28
C ASP A 123 -16.95 -21.56 9.38
N LEU A 124 -16.46 -20.68 10.25
CA LEU A 124 -16.91 -19.29 10.36
C LEU A 124 -16.49 -18.49 9.13
N LEU A 125 -15.25 -18.69 8.64
CA LEU A 125 -14.76 -18.07 7.42
C LEU A 125 -15.69 -18.38 6.24
N GLU A 126 -16.10 -19.62 6.05
CA GLU A 126 -17.04 -20.02 4.99
C GLU A 126 -18.40 -19.33 5.13
N LYS A 127 -18.94 -19.27 6.36
CA LYS A 127 -20.21 -18.56 6.64
C LYS A 127 -20.11 -17.06 6.32
N ILE A 128 -18.97 -16.43 6.62
CA ILE A 128 -18.74 -15.01 6.31
C ILE A 128 -18.73 -14.79 4.80
N VAL A 129 -18.00 -15.62 4.03
CA VAL A 129 -17.95 -15.49 2.56
C VAL A 129 -19.35 -15.61 1.97
N LYS A 130 -20.13 -16.62 2.39
CA LYS A 130 -21.51 -16.80 1.95
C LYS A 130 -22.40 -15.62 2.31
N ALA A 131 -22.30 -15.13 3.55
CA ALA A 131 -23.08 -13.98 4.01
C ALA A 131 -22.80 -12.71 3.20
N ILE A 132 -21.55 -12.46 2.80
CA ILE A 132 -21.21 -11.36 1.92
C ILE A 132 -21.78 -11.61 0.52
N ARG A 133 -21.55 -12.79 -0.06
CA ARG A 133 -22.01 -13.13 -1.42
C ARG A 133 -23.52 -13.03 -1.59
N GLU A 134 -24.29 -13.45 -0.58
CA GLU A 134 -25.76 -13.38 -0.58
C GLU A 134 -26.32 -11.95 -0.53
N ASN A 135 -25.49 -10.97 -0.13
CA ASN A 135 -25.91 -9.58 0.07
C ASN A 135 -25.31 -8.59 -0.94
N THR A 136 -24.61 -9.06 -1.97
CA THR A 136 -24.10 -8.22 -3.06
C THR A 136 -23.95 -9.02 -4.36
N SER A 137 -24.10 -8.37 -5.50
CA SER A 137 -23.73 -8.90 -6.81
C SER A 137 -22.37 -8.39 -7.30
N LYS A 138 -21.75 -7.45 -6.57
CA LYS A 138 -20.46 -6.88 -6.89
C LYS A 138 -19.31 -7.86 -6.62
N PRO A 139 -18.13 -7.65 -7.21
CA PRO A 139 -16.97 -8.45 -6.91
C PRO A 139 -16.63 -8.40 -5.42
N ILE A 140 -16.33 -9.57 -4.85
CA ILE A 140 -15.89 -9.70 -3.46
C ILE A 140 -14.50 -10.31 -3.39
N THR A 141 -13.59 -9.65 -2.64
CA THR A 141 -12.21 -10.08 -2.47
C THR A 141 -11.89 -10.34 -1.01
N PHE A 142 -10.92 -11.20 -0.75
CA PHE A 142 -10.56 -11.59 0.61
C PHE A 142 -9.05 -11.47 0.82
N LYS A 143 -8.65 -10.66 1.83
CA LYS A 143 -7.25 -10.51 2.18
C LYS A 143 -6.90 -11.38 3.38
N ILE A 144 -6.06 -12.40 3.16
CA ILE A 144 -5.65 -13.40 4.15
C ILE A 144 -4.15 -13.37 4.45
N ARG A 145 -3.75 -14.07 5.51
CA ARG A 145 -2.35 -14.48 5.79
C ARG A 145 -2.19 -16.00 5.58
N LYS A 146 -0.93 -16.49 5.60
CA LYS A 146 -0.67 -17.94 5.43
C LYS A 146 -1.23 -18.79 6.57
N GLY A 147 -1.49 -18.20 7.75
CA GLY A 147 -2.04 -18.88 8.91
C GLY A 147 -1.86 -18.07 10.19
N TRP A 148 -2.18 -18.67 11.33
CA TRP A 148 -2.02 -18.06 12.65
C TRP A 148 -0.54 -18.10 13.12
N ASP A 149 0.08 -19.27 13.05
CA ASP A 149 1.50 -19.51 13.35
C ASP A 149 2.03 -20.65 12.49
N GLU A 150 3.27 -21.06 12.71
CA GLU A 150 3.96 -22.11 11.94
C GLU A 150 3.26 -23.50 12.02
N ASN A 151 2.49 -23.76 13.09
CA ASN A 151 1.74 -25.00 13.27
C ASN A 151 0.31 -24.92 12.72
N SER A 152 -0.10 -23.77 12.21
CA SER A 152 -1.47 -23.47 11.78
C SER A 152 -1.46 -22.78 10.42
N ILE A 153 -0.75 -23.35 9.44
CA ILE A 153 -0.70 -22.87 8.05
C ILE A 153 -1.92 -23.43 7.33
N VAL A 154 -2.87 -22.57 6.96
CA VAL A 154 -4.18 -22.94 6.39
C VAL A 154 -4.51 -22.21 5.09
N ALA A 155 -3.56 -21.48 4.51
CA ALA A 155 -3.83 -20.58 3.38
C ALA A 155 -4.47 -21.29 2.17
N GLU A 156 -3.99 -22.50 1.80
CA GLU A 156 -4.55 -23.25 0.67
C GLU A 156 -5.99 -23.69 0.94
N GLU A 157 -6.27 -24.17 2.15
CA GLU A 157 -7.61 -24.60 2.55
C GLU A 157 -8.57 -23.40 2.61
N ALA A 158 -8.14 -22.29 3.25
CA ALA A 158 -8.90 -21.06 3.30
C ALA A 158 -9.22 -20.53 1.88
N ALA A 159 -8.25 -20.59 0.97
CA ALA A 159 -8.42 -20.17 -0.41
C ALA A 159 -9.48 -21.01 -1.15
N LYS A 160 -9.45 -22.33 -1.01
CA LYS A 160 -10.45 -23.24 -1.60
C LYS A 160 -11.85 -23.00 -1.02
N ILE A 161 -11.93 -22.70 0.28
CA ILE A 161 -13.20 -22.36 0.91
C ILE A 161 -13.74 -21.03 0.36
N ILE A 162 -12.90 -20.00 0.25
CA ILE A 162 -13.28 -18.69 -0.30
C ILE A 162 -13.82 -18.85 -1.72
N GLU A 163 -13.10 -19.56 -2.59
CA GLU A 163 -13.54 -19.80 -3.97
C GLU A 163 -14.89 -20.53 -4.01
N ARG A 164 -15.01 -21.65 -3.28
CA ARG A 164 -16.24 -22.47 -3.24
C ARG A 164 -17.44 -21.70 -2.69
N ALA A 165 -17.21 -20.81 -1.75
CA ALA A 165 -18.26 -20.00 -1.12
C ALA A 165 -18.63 -18.74 -1.92
N GLY A 166 -17.99 -18.47 -3.07
CA GLY A 166 -18.34 -17.41 -4.02
C GLY A 166 -17.46 -16.17 -3.96
N GLY A 167 -16.23 -16.28 -3.43
CA GLY A 167 -15.21 -15.23 -3.54
C GLY A 167 -14.68 -15.07 -4.97
N ASP A 168 -14.42 -13.84 -5.39
CA ASP A 168 -13.99 -13.52 -6.76
C ASP A 168 -12.47 -13.34 -6.88
N ALA A 169 -11.74 -13.05 -5.79
CA ALA A 169 -10.27 -13.02 -5.76
C ALA A 169 -9.73 -13.12 -4.33
N ILE A 170 -8.46 -13.49 -4.21
CA ILE A 170 -7.75 -13.62 -2.94
C ILE A 170 -6.45 -12.80 -2.96
N VAL A 171 -6.23 -12.04 -1.91
CA VAL A 171 -4.92 -11.43 -1.63
C VAL A 171 -4.24 -12.21 -0.51
N ILE A 172 -3.12 -12.85 -0.81
CA ILE A 172 -2.37 -13.65 0.17
C ILE A 172 -1.09 -12.95 0.63
N HIS A 173 -0.99 -12.68 1.95
CA HIS A 173 0.25 -12.26 2.58
C HIS A 173 1.01 -13.49 3.10
N GLY A 174 2.23 -13.70 2.60
CA GLY A 174 3.07 -14.88 2.90
C GLY A 174 3.64 -14.91 4.32
N ARG A 175 3.02 -14.29 5.31
CA ARG A 175 3.39 -14.35 6.74
C ARG A 175 2.23 -14.85 7.58
N THR A 176 2.55 -15.49 8.69
CA THR A 176 1.57 -15.84 9.74
C THR A 176 1.17 -14.60 10.55
N ARG A 177 0.13 -14.74 11.36
CA ARG A 177 -0.25 -13.72 12.35
C ARG A 177 0.87 -13.47 13.35
N LYS A 178 1.53 -14.52 13.86
CA LYS A 178 2.59 -14.40 14.86
C LYS A 178 3.87 -13.75 14.33
N GLU A 179 4.20 -13.93 13.06
CA GLU A 179 5.33 -13.26 12.43
C GLU A 179 5.13 -11.75 12.29
N PHE A 180 3.90 -11.24 12.27
CA PHE A 180 3.61 -9.83 12.01
C PHE A 180 4.26 -9.33 10.72
N TYR A 181 5.46 -8.72 10.85
CA TYR A 181 6.30 -8.21 9.75
C TYR A 181 7.76 -8.67 9.88
N SER A 182 8.07 -9.55 10.84
CA SER A 182 9.40 -10.12 11.03
C SER A 182 9.72 -11.17 9.96
N GLY A 183 11.01 -11.51 9.83
CA GLY A 183 11.47 -12.49 8.86
C GLY A 183 11.17 -12.10 7.40
N LYS A 184 11.02 -13.10 6.53
CA LYS A 184 10.66 -12.95 5.12
C LYS A 184 9.28 -13.51 4.85
N ALA A 185 8.55 -12.90 3.92
CA ALA A 185 7.31 -13.47 3.41
C ALA A 185 7.60 -14.77 2.66
N ASP A 186 6.85 -15.79 2.95
CA ASP A 186 6.92 -17.09 2.32
C ASP A 186 6.21 -17.04 0.96
N TRP A 187 6.99 -16.98 -0.10
CA TRP A 187 6.47 -16.92 -1.47
C TRP A 187 6.08 -18.31 -2.00
N ASP A 188 6.60 -19.38 -1.43
CA ASP A 188 6.20 -20.74 -1.80
C ASP A 188 4.75 -21.02 -1.42
N ILE A 189 4.29 -20.54 -0.25
CA ILE A 189 2.87 -20.66 0.12
C ILE A 189 1.97 -19.81 -0.78
N ILE A 190 2.44 -18.63 -1.23
CA ILE A 190 1.71 -17.80 -2.21
C ILE A 190 1.52 -18.58 -3.51
N LYS A 191 2.57 -19.22 -4.01
CA LYS A 191 2.53 -20.09 -5.19
C LYS A 191 1.56 -21.24 -5.00
N LYS A 192 1.61 -21.96 -3.89
CA LYS A 192 0.68 -23.07 -3.58
C LYS A 192 -0.79 -22.62 -3.56
N VAL A 193 -1.07 -21.45 -2.96
CA VAL A 193 -2.41 -20.87 -3.01
C VAL A 193 -2.82 -20.60 -4.45
N LYS A 194 -1.94 -20.00 -5.29
CA LYS A 194 -2.24 -19.77 -6.71
C LYS A 194 -2.54 -21.06 -7.47
N GLU A 195 -1.82 -22.12 -7.18
CA GLU A 195 -2.02 -23.44 -7.82
C GLU A 195 -3.29 -24.16 -7.32
N SER A 196 -3.82 -23.78 -6.15
CA SER A 196 -4.94 -24.46 -5.50
C SER A 196 -6.34 -23.96 -5.89
N VAL A 197 -6.45 -22.79 -6.54
CA VAL A 197 -7.71 -22.13 -6.92
C VAL A 197 -7.66 -21.58 -8.35
N LYS A 198 -8.85 -21.36 -8.94
CA LYS A 198 -9.01 -20.80 -10.30
C LYS A 198 -9.25 -19.29 -10.31
N ILE A 199 -9.80 -18.74 -9.21
CA ILE A 199 -10.00 -17.31 -9.07
C ILE A 199 -8.65 -16.57 -9.00
N PRO A 200 -8.59 -15.28 -9.38
CA PRO A 200 -7.37 -14.48 -9.29
C PRO A 200 -6.74 -14.51 -7.90
N VAL A 201 -5.43 -14.71 -7.86
CA VAL A 201 -4.61 -14.64 -6.63
C VAL A 201 -3.62 -13.51 -6.74
N ILE A 202 -3.62 -12.62 -5.75
CA ILE A 202 -2.78 -11.45 -5.65
C ILE A 202 -1.72 -11.68 -4.56
N GLY A 203 -0.44 -11.69 -4.95
CA GLY A 203 0.69 -11.88 -4.05
C GLY A 203 1.00 -10.63 -3.23
N ASN A 204 1.21 -10.79 -1.92
CA ASN A 204 1.56 -9.69 -1.02
C ASN A 204 2.66 -10.11 -0.04
N GLY A 205 3.60 -9.20 0.22
CA GLY A 205 4.69 -9.36 1.18
C GLY A 205 6.06 -9.24 0.53
N ASP A 206 6.88 -8.34 1.10
CA ASP A 206 8.26 -8.06 0.71
C ASP A 206 8.47 -7.65 -0.75
N ILE A 207 7.47 -7.02 -1.35
CA ILE A 207 7.61 -6.27 -2.59
C ILE A 207 8.08 -4.87 -2.21
N LEU A 208 9.34 -4.58 -2.52
CA LEU A 208 10.05 -3.39 -2.06
C LEU A 208 10.38 -2.41 -3.20
N ASP A 209 10.46 -2.94 -4.42
CA ASP A 209 10.86 -2.24 -5.63
C ASP A 209 10.39 -3.01 -6.89
N GLU A 210 10.76 -2.49 -8.05
CA GLU A 210 10.44 -3.05 -9.36
C GLU A 210 11.04 -4.45 -9.60
N GLU A 211 12.21 -4.74 -9.03
CA GLU A 211 12.87 -6.06 -9.19
C GLU A 211 12.17 -7.13 -8.36
N THR A 212 11.83 -6.82 -7.11
CA THR A 212 11.08 -7.72 -6.24
C THR A 212 9.64 -7.91 -6.71
N ALA A 213 9.03 -6.90 -7.36
CA ALA A 213 7.75 -7.04 -8.04
C ALA A 213 7.80 -8.06 -9.17
N LEU A 214 8.78 -7.93 -10.08
CA LEU A 214 9.00 -8.89 -11.16
C LEU A 214 9.30 -10.30 -10.63
N LYS A 215 10.11 -10.39 -9.56
CA LYS A 215 10.47 -11.65 -8.92
C LYS A 215 9.24 -12.36 -8.34
N MET A 216 8.34 -11.62 -7.66
CA MET A 216 7.08 -12.18 -7.16
C MET A 216 6.27 -12.84 -8.30
N PHE A 217 6.08 -12.16 -9.42
CA PHE A 217 5.38 -12.74 -10.57
C PHE A 217 6.06 -14.00 -11.10
N LYS A 218 7.40 -13.97 -11.23
CA LYS A 218 8.17 -15.10 -11.79
C LYS A 218 8.14 -16.34 -10.90
N GLU A 219 8.28 -16.16 -9.59
CA GLU A 219 8.41 -17.27 -8.65
C GLU A 219 7.05 -17.87 -8.25
N THR A 220 6.01 -17.03 -8.20
CA THR A 220 4.70 -17.47 -7.67
C THR A 220 3.61 -17.62 -8.73
N ASN A 221 3.82 -17.08 -9.94
CA ASN A 221 2.84 -17.07 -11.03
C ASN A 221 1.48 -16.46 -10.66
N VAL A 222 1.45 -15.53 -9.70
CA VAL A 222 0.23 -14.83 -9.29
C VAL A 222 -0.33 -13.94 -10.40
N ASP A 223 -1.62 -13.67 -10.33
CA ASP A 223 -2.34 -12.86 -11.34
C ASP A 223 -2.09 -11.36 -11.15
N GLY A 224 -1.81 -10.93 -9.92
CA GLY A 224 -1.50 -9.56 -9.56
C GLY A 224 -0.61 -9.51 -8.32
N ILE A 225 -0.15 -8.31 -7.99
CA ILE A 225 0.65 -8.05 -6.78
C ILE A 225 0.07 -6.89 -5.98
N MET A 226 0.24 -6.94 -4.65
CA MET A 226 -0.21 -5.88 -3.76
C MET A 226 0.97 -5.34 -2.94
N ILE A 227 1.17 -4.04 -3.01
CA ILE A 227 2.26 -3.31 -2.36
C ILE A 227 1.73 -2.71 -1.05
N GLY A 228 2.46 -2.96 0.05
CA GLY A 228 2.17 -2.38 1.36
C GLY A 228 3.22 -1.35 1.77
N ARG A 229 4.07 -1.70 2.73
CA ARG A 229 5.03 -0.81 3.40
C ARG A 229 5.97 -0.03 2.47
N ALA A 230 6.27 -0.57 1.29
CA ALA A 230 7.12 0.12 0.32
C ALA A 230 6.47 1.37 -0.29
N ALA A 231 5.15 1.50 -0.17
CA ALA A 231 4.40 2.68 -0.58
C ALA A 231 4.41 3.82 0.46
N PHE A 232 4.89 3.60 1.70
CA PHE A 232 4.91 4.62 2.74
C PHE A 232 5.73 5.85 2.32
N GLY A 233 5.07 7.01 2.15
CA GLY A 233 5.68 8.23 1.64
C GLY A 233 6.34 8.07 0.27
N ASN A 234 5.92 7.07 -0.48
CA ASN A 234 6.48 6.69 -1.78
C ASN A 234 5.37 6.22 -2.75
N PRO A 235 4.41 7.07 -3.11
CA PRO A 235 3.39 6.70 -4.08
C PRO A 235 3.98 6.40 -5.47
N TRP A 236 5.15 6.92 -5.79
CA TRP A 236 5.84 6.72 -7.07
C TRP A 236 6.23 5.27 -7.35
N ILE A 237 6.27 4.42 -6.32
CA ILE A 237 6.59 2.98 -6.47
C ILE A 237 5.68 2.30 -7.49
N PHE A 238 4.43 2.74 -7.61
CA PHE A 238 3.47 2.17 -8.56
C PHE A 238 3.87 2.46 -10.01
N ARG A 239 4.16 3.71 -10.35
CA ARG A 239 4.61 4.06 -11.69
C ARG A 239 5.98 3.47 -12.02
N GLU A 240 6.87 3.35 -11.03
CA GLU A 240 8.20 2.73 -11.19
C GLU A 240 8.06 1.24 -11.54
N ILE A 241 7.23 0.51 -10.81
CA ILE A 241 6.94 -0.91 -11.07
C ILE A 241 6.26 -1.09 -12.43
N ILE A 242 5.24 -0.30 -12.73
CA ILE A 242 4.50 -0.37 -13.99
C ILE A 242 5.46 -0.14 -15.16
N TYR A 243 6.23 0.95 -15.13
CA TYR A 243 7.17 1.28 -16.17
C TYR A 243 8.22 0.17 -16.39
N PHE A 244 8.73 -0.39 -15.28
CA PHE A 244 9.71 -1.47 -15.34
C PHE A 244 9.13 -2.76 -15.95
N LEU A 245 7.92 -3.13 -15.58
CA LEU A 245 7.26 -4.33 -16.12
C LEU A 245 6.91 -4.18 -17.61
N GLU A 246 6.66 -2.96 -18.09
CA GLU A 246 6.40 -2.65 -19.50
C GLU A 246 7.67 -2.60 -20.34
N ASN A 247 8.71 -1.92 -19.84
CA ASN A 247 9.86 -1.50 -20.62
C ASN A 247 11.15 -2.28 -20.31
N GLY A 248 11.17 -3.06 -19.21
CA GLY A 248 12.37 -3.77 -18.76
C GLY A 248 13.50 -2.85 -18.26
N LYS A 249 13.21 -1.58 -18.03
CA LYS A 249 14.16 -0.55 -17.59
C LYS A 249 13.63 0.19 -16.39
N LYS A 250 14.53 0.58 -15.48
CA LYS A 250 14.16 1.40 -14.32
C LYS A 250 13.82 2.82 -14.75
N LEU A 251 12.76 3.35 -14.15
CA LEU A 251 12.42 4.76 -14.24
C LEU A 251 13.32 5.58 -13.31
N GLU A 252 13.61 6.82 -13.67
CA GLU A 252 14.29 7.73 -12.76
C GLU A 252 13.45 7.98 -11.51
N LYS A 253 14.12 8.02 -10.37
CA LYS A 253 13.46 8.29 -9.07
C LYS A 253 12.93 9.72 -9.03
N PRO A 254 11.87 9.99 -8.22
CA PRO A 254 11.28 11.32 -8.14
C PRO A 254 12.32 12.36 -7.73
N THR A 255 12.29 13.50 -8.40
CA THR A 255 13.13 14.65 -8.07
C THR A 255 12.76 15.25 -6.69
N LEU A 256 13.61 16.08 -6.14
CA LEU A 256 13.29 16.81 -4.90
C LEU A 256 12.06 17.72 -5.08
N ASP A 257 11.90 18.32 -6.27
CA ASP A 257 10.74 19.16 -6.58
C ASP A 257 9.45 18.34 -6.62
N GLU A 258 9.48 17.20 -7.27
CA GLU A 258 8.34 16.29 -7.31
C GLU A 258 7.96 15.79 -5.92
N ARG A 259 8.95 15.40 -5.10
CA ARG A 259 8.69 15.02 -3.70
C ARG A 259 8.04 16.14 -2.90
N TYR A 260 8.58 17.35 -3.01
CA TYR A 260 8.02 18.53 -2.35
C TYR A 260 6.57 18.78 -2.78
N ASN A 261 6.31 18.82 -4.07
CA ASN A 261 4.98 19.10 -4.61
C ASN A 261 3.95 18.02 -4.20
N THR A 262 4.34 16.75 -4.23
CA THR A 262 3.47 15.64 -3.78
C THR A 262 3.19 15.73 -2.28
N MET A 263 4.19 16.08 -1.46
CA MET A 263 3.98 16.31 -0.02
C MET A 263 2.98 17.45 0.23
N VAL A 264 3.14 18.57 -0.46
CA VAL A 264 2.25 19.74 -0.33
C VAL A 264 0.83 19.39 -0.79
N SER A 265 0.69 18.67 -1.90
CA SER A 265 -0.60 18.18 -2.38
C SER A 265 -1.28 17.28 -1.35
N HIS A 266 -0.54 16.31 -0.79
CA HIS A 266 -1.05 15.41 0.25
C HIS A 266 -1.53 16.18 1.49
N ILE A 267 -0.74 17.14 1.99
CA ILE A 267 -1.14 17.98 3.13
C ILE A 267 -2.43 18.74 2.84
N ASN A 268 -2.55 19.35 1.66
CA ASN A 268 -3.72 20.13 1.31
C ASN A 268 -4.98 19.25 1.22
N MET A 269 -4.90 18.12 0.55
CA MET A 269 -6.01 17.15 0.46
C MET A 269 -6.43 16.62 1.83
N GLU A 270 -5.47 16.34 2.73
CA GLU A 270 -5.77 15.87 4.08
C GLU A 270 -6.46 16.95 4.92
N ILE A 271 -6.06 18.22 4.76
CA ILE A 271 -6.70 19.35 5.42
C ILE A 271 -8.14 19.56 4.92
N GLU A 272 -8.37 19.41 3.62
CA GLU A 272 -9.72 19.47 3.03
C GLU A 272 -10.63 18.35 3.54
N GLU A 273 -10.10 17.14 3.69
CA GLU A 273 -10.86 15.97 4.13
C GLU A 273 -11.16 15.98 5.64
N ARG A 274 -10.22 16.41 6.48
CA ARG A 274 -10.29 16.22 7.95
C ARG A 274 -10.29 17.49 8.77
N GLY A 275 -10.00 18.63 8.13
CA GLY A 275 -9.74 19.90 8.80
C GLY A 275 -8.29 20.01 9.32
N GLU A 276 -7.78 21.23 9.44
CA GLU A 276 -6.37 21.54 9.69
C GLU A 276 -5.82 20.88 10.95
N GLU A 277 -6.53 20.99 12.07
CA GLU A 277 -6.05 20.50 13.37
C GLU A 277 -5.80 18.97 13.39
N VAL A 278 -6.69 18.22 12.76
CA VAL A 278 -6.58 16.75 12.68
C VAL A 278 -5.54 16.36 11.65
N ALA A 279 -5.61 16.95 10.45
CA ALA A 279 -4.73 16.66 9.33
C ALA A 279 -3.25 16.84 9.68
N ILE A 280 -2.88 17.95 10.32
CA ILE A 280 -1.49 18.20 10.70
C ILE A 280 -0.95 17.14 11.66
N LYS A 281 -1.76 16.67 12.61
CA LYS A 281 -1.35 15.64 13.55
C LYS A 281 -1.16 14.28 12.86
N GLU A 282 -2.06 13.91 11.96
CA GLU A 282 -2.01 12.63 11.23
C GLU A 282 -0.90 12.63 10.18
N MET A 283 -0.68 13.75 9.49
CA MET A 283 0.39 13.91 8.51
C MET A 283 1.81 13.80 9.08
N ARG A 284 2.04 14.01 10.38
CA ARG A 284 3.38 13.86 10.99
C ARG A 284 4.05 12.53 10.65
N LYS A 285 3.27 11.46 10.68
CA LYS A 285 3.74 10.12 10.34
C LYS A 285 4.03 9.98 8.84
N GLN A 286 3.12 10.44 7.99
CA GLN A 286 3.25 10.42 6.53
C GLN A 286 4.47 11.22 6.07
N LEU A 287 4.61 12.45 6.57
CA LEU A 287 5.71 13.35 6.23
C LEU A 287 7.08 12.76 6.62
N SER A 288 7.15 12.07 7.76
CA SER A 288 8.37 11.39 8.20
C SER A 288 8.88 10.36 7.19
N TRP A 289 7.98 9.75 6.42
CA TRP A 289 8.36 8.81 5.36
C TRP A 289 8.76 9.50 4.06
N TYR A 290 8.07 10.58 3.67
CA TYR A 290 8.45 11.37 2.49
C TYR A 290 9.88 11.90 2.55
N ILE A 291 10.35 12.28 3.75
CA ILE A 291 11.70 12.79 3.97
C ILE A 291 12.73 11.71 4.34
N LYS A 292 12.32 10.44 4.37
CA LYS A 292 13.23 9.33 4.70
C LYS A 292 14.42 9.32 3.74
N ASN A 293 15.63 9.11 4.30
CA ASN A 293 16.91 9.10 3.61
C ASN A 293 17.35 10.44 3.01
N LEU A 294 16.67 11.55 3.31
CA LEU A 294 17.15 12.87 3.00
C LEU A 294 18.11 13.37 4.11
N LYS A 295 19.00 14.29 3.75
CA LYS A 295 19.94 14.90 4.71
C LYS A 295 19.17 15.59 5.84
N ASP A 296 19.65 15.44 7.07
CA ASP A 296 19.05 16.02 8.29
C ASP A 296 17.57 15.70 8.54
N ALA A 297 17.07 14.60 7.96
CA ALA A 297 15.69 14.14 8.12
C ALA A 297 15.27 13.92 9.59
N SER A 298 16.21 13.58 10.49
CA SER A 298 15.91 13.43 11.92
C SER A 298 15.47 14.76 12.53
N ASN A 299 16.27 15.81 12.31
CA ASN A 299 15.99 17.16 12.83
C ASN A 299 14.66 17.70 12.26
N MET A 300 14.40 17.41 10.97
CA MET A 300 13.15 17.84 10.34
C MET A 300 11.93 17.10 10.92
N ARG A 301 12.05 15.80 11.23
CA ARG A 301 10.97 15.07 11.93
C ARG A 301 10.67 15.65 13.30
N ASP A 302 11.69 16.03 14.06
CA ASP A 302 11.52 16.63 15.39
C ASP A 302 10.81 18.00 15.29
N LYS A 303 11.06 18.78 14.25
CA LYS A 303 10.32 20.01 13.96
C LYS A 303 8.87 19.73 13.59
N ILE A 304 8.61 18.85 12.60
CA ILE A 304 7.26 18.47 12.15
C ILE A 304 6.39 18.03 13.32
N ASN A 305 6.94 17.28 14.27
CA ASN A 305 6.19 16.79 15.43
C ASN A 305 5.68 17.89 16.38
N LYS A 306 6.25 19.08 16.32
CA LYS A 306 5.89 20.23 17.18
C LYS A 306 4.93 21.21 16.50
N ILE A 307 4.89 21.21 15.18
CA ILE A 307 4.09 22.14 14.38
C ILE A 307 2.60 21.81 14.52
N VAL A 308 1.78 22.87 14.60
CA VAL A 308 0.34 22.77 14.79
C VAL A 308 -0.49 23.56 13.77
N SER A 309 0.16 24.35 12.88
CA SER A 309 -0.51 25.15 11.84
C SER A 309 -0.03 24.76 10.43
N LYS A 310 -0.92 24.89 9.45
CA LYS A 310 -0.64 24.65 8.02
C LYS A 310 0.46 25.59 7.52
N GLU A 311 0.36 26.88 7.85
CA GLU A 311 1.29 27.90 7.38
C GLU A 311 2.71 27.59 7.82
N GLU A 312 2.91 27.31 9.12
CA GLU A 312 4.21 26.93 9.67
C GLU A 312 4.73 25.65 9.04
N LEU A 313 3.86 24.61 8.88
CA LEU A 313 4.24 23.33 8.29
C LEU A 313 4.73 23.48 6.86
N LEU A 314 3.99 24.19 6.02
CA LEU A 314 4.36 24.40 4.62
C LEU A 314 5.64 25.22 4.49
N LYS A 315 5.82 26.24 5.36
CA LYS A 315 7.05 27.04 5.40
C LYS A 315 8.27 26.18 5.78
N GLU A 316 8.19 25.42 6.86
CA GLU A 316 9.32 24.59 7.32
C GLU A 316 9.68 23.50 6.29
N ILE A 317 8.70 22.89 5.63
CA ILE A 317 8.94 21.92 4.56
C ILE A 317 9.62 22.60 3.37
N LYS A 318 9.16 23.79 2.96
CA LYS A 318 9.77 24.56 1.87
C LYS A 318 11.23 24.89 2.17
N ASP A 319 11.48 25.47 3.33
CA ASP A 319 12.83 25.89 3.77
C ASP A 319 13.77 24.66 3.83
N TYR A 320 13.28 23.51 4.28
CA TYR A 320 14.03 22.26 4.32
C TYR A 320 14.39 21.76 2.92
N PHE A 321 13.46 21.75 1.97
CA PHE A 321 13.75 21.31 0.61
C PHE A 321 14.69 22.28 -0.14
N GLU A 322 14.59 23.60 0.08
CA GLU A 322 15.51 24.59 -0.45
C GLU A 322 16.93 24.40 0.12
N TYR A 323 17.04 24.13 1.43
CA TYR A 323 18.30 23.79 2.09
C TYR A 323 18.95 22.54 1.46
N ILE A 324 18.19 21.46 1.24
CA ILE A 324 18.72 20.23 0.62
C ILE A 324 19.21 20.52 -0.79
N LYS A 325 18.42 21.21 -1.62
CA LYS A 325 18.78 21.56 -3.00
C LYS A 325 20.07 22.38 -3.05
N SER A 326 20.20 23.39 -2.20
CA SER A 326 21.41 24.24 -2.17
C SER A 326 22.67 23.45 -1.78
N ASN A 327 22.56 22.52 -0.84
CA ASN A 327 23.67 21.66 -0.44
C ASN A 327 24.02 20.63 -1.53
N TRP A 328 23.02 20.10 -2.25
CA TRP A 328 23.24 19.15 -3.34
C TRP A 328 23.96 19.78 -4.53
N ILE A 329 23.63 21.05 -4.85
CA ILE A 329 24.32 21.85 -5.87
C ILE A 329 25.78 22.12 -5.48
N LYS A 330 26.04 22.49 -4.21
CA LYS A 330 27.39 22.67 -3.68
C LYS A 330 28.22 21.38 -3.76
N TRP A 331 27.63 20.26 -3.38
CA TRP A 331 28.29 18.95 -3.44
C TRP A 331 28.63 18.54 -4.88
N LYS A 332 27.70 18.71 -5.82
CA LYS A 332 27.97 18.46 -7.25
C LYS A 332 29.11 19.34 -7.79
N LYS A 333 29.10 20.64 -7.50
CA LYS A 333 30.17 21.53 -7.89
C LYS A 333 31.52 21.10 -7.35
N ASN A 334 31.57 20.75 -6.07
CA ASN A 334 32.83 20.31 -5.42
C ASN A 334 33.29 18.95 -5.96
N SER A 335 32.39 18.02 -6.28
CA SER A 335 32.72 16.73 -6.87
C SER A 335 33.24 16.87 -8.29
N VAL A 336 32.72 17.78 -9.08
CA VAL A 336 33.23 18.08 -10.44
C VAL A 336 34.61 18.73 -10.35
N ILE A 337 34.82 19.68 -9.44
CA ILE A 337 36.14 20.31 -9.21
C ILE A 337 37.17 19.26 -8.77
N LEU A 338 36.78 18.36 -7.85
CA LEU A 338 37.66 17.29 -7.38
C LEU A 338 38.00 16.30 -8.52
N PHE A 339 37.03 16.00 -9.39
CA PHE A 339 37.27 15.16 -10.55
C PHE A 339 38.23 15.81 -11.57
N PHE A 340 38.10 17.10 -11.82
CA PHE A 340 39.06 17.84 -12.64
C PHE A 340 40.45 17.89 -12.01
N PHE A 341 40.56 18.12 -10.69
CA PHE A 341 41.83 18.08 -9.98
C PHE A 341 42.51 16.69 -10.03
N ILE A 342 41.72 15.61 -9.85
CA ILE A 342 42.24 14.23 -9.96
C ILE A 342 42.65 13.93 -11.41
N TRP A 343 41.85 14.38 -12.38
CA TRP A 343 42.18 14.24 -13.80
C TRP A 343 43.48 14.94 -14.17
N GLU A 344 43.70 16.22 -13.70
CA GLU A 344 44.97 16.94 -13.91
C GLU A 344 46.17 16.22 -13.23
N ILE A 345 45.98 15.67 -12.04
CA ILE A 345 47.04 14.92 -11.34
C ILE A 345 47.39 13.61 -12.04
N ILE A 346 46.40 12.91 -12.56
CA ILE A 346 46.62 11.57 -13.18
C ILE A 346 47.04 11.70 -14.64
N PHE A 347 46.48 12.63 -15.38
CA PHE A 347 46.66 12.75 -16.85
C PHE A 347 47.37 14.01 -17.30
N GLY A 348 47.59 14.99 -16.44
CA GLY A 348 48.27 16.26 -16.72
C GLY A 348 49.79 16.18 -16.84
N ASN A 349 50.43 15.03 -16.59
CA ASN A 349 51.90 14.86 -16.62
C ASN A 349 52.44 14.17 -17.87
N GLU A 350 51.70 14.14 -18.99
CA GLU A 350 52.18 13.55 -20.24
C GLU A 350 52.79 14.54 -21.25
N ASN A 351 53.18 15.74 -20.81
CA ASN A 351 53.88 16.70 -21.68
C ASN A 351 55.20 17.18 -21.09
N PHE A 352 56.09 16.23 -20.69
CA PHE A 352 57.53 16.60 -20.54
C PHE A 352 58.39 15.35 -20.79
N CYS A 353 58.56 14.98 -22.04
CA CYS A 353 59.75 14.29 -22.55
C CYS A 353 59.76 14.26 -24.09
N SER A 354 60.15 15.37 -24.68
CA SER A 354 60.71 15.37 -26.01
C SER A 354 61.81 16.41 -26.06
N ARG A 355 63.00 15.97 -25.67
CA ARG A 355 64.30 16.35 -26.24
C ARG A 355 65.34 15.31 -25.90
#